data_8440099c7e19fc7ba08787f5e0fef04b
#
_entry.id   8440099c7e19fc7ba08787f5e0fef04b
#
_cell.length_a   1.000
_cell.length_b   1.000
_cell.length_c   1.000
_cell.angle_alpha   90.00
_cell.angle_beta   90.00
_cell.angle_gamma   90.00
#
_symmetry.space_group_name_H-M   'P 1'
#
loop_
_entity.id
_entity.type
_entity.pdbx_description
1 polymer ?
#
loop_
_entity_poly.entity_id
_entity_poly.type
_entity_poly.pdbx_seq_one_letter_code
_entity_poly.pdbx_strand_id
1 'polypeptide(L)'
;KASGYFSTAGDAQYGVLVLRQATTDATPKTLISEITPFVTTGNATNQIILPNNSAYSFSGTIVGREKASEGTDCCAFKVEGLIRREGSAGTTVLVNSATTVLDNTPSWGMALSADTTNGGLAITVTGASSTNIRWVATIHTSEVTYS
;
A
#
# COMPACT_ATOMS: atom_id res chain seq x y z
N LYS A 1 -4.35 15.67 3.28
CA LYS A 1 -5.56 15.42 2.47
C LYS A 1 -6.26 16.72 2.12
N ALA A 2 -6.79 16.83 0.91
CA ALA A 2 -7.74 17.85 0.51
C ALA A 2 -9.15 17.23 0.45
N SER A 3 -10.15 17.91 0.88
CA SER A 3 -11.52 17.39 1.00
C SER A 3 -12.57 18.36 0.46
N GLY A 4 -13.60 17.80 -0.15
CA GLY A 4 -14.90 18.41 -0.35
C GLY A 4 -15.92 17.68 0.50
N TYR A 5 -17.21 17.87 0.22
CA TYR A 5 -18.26 17.09 0.87
C TYR A 5 -19.56 17.13 0.06
N PHE A 6 -20.36 16.08 0.19
CA PHE A 6 -21.73 16.02 -0.30
C PHE A 6 -22.72 16.33 0.81
N SER A 7 -22.59 15.67 1.95
CA SER A 7 -23.44 15.88 3.13
C SER A 7 -22.64 15.99 4.42
N THR A 8 -21.49 15.36 4.51
CA THR A 8 -20.67 15.31 5.71
C THR A 8 -19.21 15.61 5.35
N ALA A 9 -18.53 16.38 6.17
CA ALA A 9 -17.11 16.69 5.95
C ALA A 9 -16.28 15.41 5.86
N GLY A 10 -15.52 15.29 4.78
CA GLY A 10 -14.66 14.12 4.51
C GLY A 10 -15.28 13.01 3.68
N ASP A 11 -16.54 13.15 3.22
CA ASP A 11 -17.17 12.17 2.33
C ASP A 11 -16.70 12.28 0.86
N ALA A 12 -15.95 13.32 0.54
CA ALA A 12 -15.24 13.49 -0.74
C ALA A 12 -13.81 13.98 -0.46
N GLN A 13 -12.81 13.16 -0.69
CA GLN A 13 -11.42 13.48 -0.33
C GLN A 13 -10.41 13.06 -1.39
N TYR A 14 -9.24 13.67 -1.28
CA TYR A 14 -8.01 13.27 -1.93
C TYR A 14 -6.96 12.98 -0.86
N GLY A 15 -6.18 11.92 -1.06
CA GLY A 15 -5.11 11.54 -0.13
C GLY A 15 -3.78 11.30 -0.83
N VAL A 16 -2.70 11.53 -0.09
CA VAL A 16 -1.34 11.08 -0.42
C VAL A 16 -0.77 10.38 0.79
N LEU A 17 -0.30 9.16 0.61
CA LEU A 17 0.30 8.36 1.66
C LEU A 17 1.69 7.91 1.23
N VAL A 18 2.64 8.03 2.15
CA VAL A 18 3.97 7.43 2.01
C VAL A 18 4.03 6.21 2.91
N LEU A 19 4.19 5.05 2.31
CA LEU A 19 4.32 3.77 3.00
C LEU A 19 5.73 3.23 2.82
N ARG A 20 6.23 2.48 3.78
CA ARG A 20 7.60 1.96 3.76
C ARG A 20 7.74 0.63 4.48
N GLN A 21 8.81 -0.07 4.19
CA GLN A 21 9.22 -1.28 4.87
C GLN A 21 10.72 -1.53 4.64
N ALA A 22 11.27 -2.42 5.45
CA ALA A 22 12.58 -3.00 5.23
C ALA A 22 12.48 -4.52 5.26
N THR A 23 13.07 -5.18 4.27
CA THR A 23 13.20 -6.64 4.24
C THR A 23 14.66 -7.03 4.33
N THR A 24 14.95 -8.14 5.01
CA THR A 24 16.30 -8.71 5.17
C THR A 24 16.37 -10.12 4.62
N ASP A 25 15.24 -10.64 4.18
CA ASP A 25 15.06 -11.99 3.67
C ASP A 25 13.86 -12.06 2.71
N ALA A 26 13.47 -13.27 2.33
CA ALA A 26 12.34 -13.52 1.43
C ALA A 26 10.99 -13.62 2.15
N THR A 27 10.88 -13.20 3.41
CA THR A 27 9.60 -13.15 4.12
C THR A 27 8.77 -11.97 3.64
N PRO A 28 7.53 -12.18 3.16
CA PRO A 28 6.67 -11.08 2.76
C PRO A 28 6.36 -10.13 3.91
N LYS A 29 6.41 -8.82 3.65
CA LYS A 29 6.06 -7.77 4.63
C LYS A 29 5.16 -6.73 4.00
N THR A 30 4.21 -6.24 4.80
CA THR A 30 3.29 -5.17 4.37
C THR A 30 3.96 -3.80 4.48
N LEU A 31 3.79 -2.97 3.46
CA LEU A 31 4.19 -1.55 3.51
C LEU A 31 3.28 -0.79 4.47
N ILE A 32 3.86 -0.02 5.36
CA ILE A 32 3.16 0.70 6.43
C ILE A 32 3.61 2.15 6.54
N SER A 33 2.75 2.99 7.12
CA SER A 33 3.03 4.43 7.32
C SER A 33 3.85 4.73 8.58
N GLU A 34 4.08 3.76 9.44
CA GLU A 34 4.78 3.99 10.71
C GLU A 34 6.28 4.16 10.55
N ILE A 35 6.84 4.95 11.48
CA ILE A 35 8.27 5.28 11.54
C ILE A 35 9.07 4.22 12.31
N THR A 36 8.41 3.49 13.19
CA THR A 36 9.05 2.54 14.10
C THR A 36 9.60 1.34 13.33
N PRO A 37 10.91 1.06 13.42
CA PRO A 37 11.55 0.06 12.55
C PRO A 37 11.16 -1.40 12.85
N PHE A 38 10.30 -1.64 13.82
CA PHE A 38 9.97 -2.98 14.31
C PHE A 38 8.56 -3.46 13.99
N VAL A 39 7.70 -2.62 13.43
CA VAL A 39 6.37 -3.04 13.00
C VAL A 39 6.50 -3.65 11.60
N THR A 40 6.18 -4.94 11.49
CA THR A 40 6.37 -5.72 10.26
C THR A 40 5.06 -6.06 9.55
N THR A 41 3.92 -5.76 10.20
CA THR A 41 2.58 -6.09 9.71
C THR A 41 1.68 -4.88 9.64
N GLY A 42 0.76 -4.88 8.68
CA GLY A 42 -0.30 -3.89 8.61
C GLY A 42 -1.27 -4.01 9.79
N ASN A 43 -1.84 -2.89 10.18
CA ASN A 43 -2.90 -2.80 11.20
C ASN A 43 -3.95 -1.76 10.78
N ALA A 44 -4.93 -1.50 11.64
CA ALA A 44 -6.04 -0.59 11.36
C ALA A 44 -5.66 0.91 11.28
N THR A 45 -4.39 1.26 11.45
CA THR A 45 -3.94 2.67 11.47
C THR A 45 -2.74 2.96 10.56
N ASN A 46 -2.02 1.94 10.10
CA ASN A 46 -0.74 2.10 9.41
C ASN A 46 -0.76 1.70 7.92
N GLN A 47 -1.95 1.45 7.37
CA GLN A 47 -2.19 1.15 5.96
C GLN A 47 -3.14 2.18 5.35
N ILE A 48 -3.54 1.97 4.10
CA ILE A 48 -4.62 2.71 3.46
C ILE A 48 -5.94 2.09 3.95
N ILE A 49 -6.46 2.59 5.06
CA ILE A 49 -7.67 2.09 5.69
C ILE A 49 -8.89 2.84 5.17
N LEU A 50 -9.92 2.10 4.79
CA LEU A 50 -11.19 2.63 4.32
C LEU A 50 -12.18 2.74 5.48
N PRO A 51 -12.92 3.86 5.59
CA PRO A 51 -14.11 3.88 6.44
C PRO A 51 -15.20 2.97 5.87
N ASN A 52 -16.21 2.66 6.68
CA ASN A 52 -17.37 1.92 6.20
C ASN A 52 -18.10 2.70 5.09
N ASN A 53 -18.69 1.98 4.15
CA ASN A 53 -19.46 2.53 3.03
C ASN A 53 -18.65 3.47 2.13
N SER A 54 -17.42 3.08 1.80
CA SER A 54 -16.51 3.88 0.98
C SER A 54 -15.93 3.12 -0.20
N ALA A 55 -15.49 3.90 -1.17
CA ALA A 55 -14.71 3.41 -2.31
C ALA A 55 -13.54 4.36 -2.58
N TYR A 56 -12.36 3.80 -2.78
CA TYR A 56 -11.12 4.52 -3.07
C TYR A 56 -10.55 4.07 -4.42
N SER A 57 -10.38 5.01 -5.33
CA SER A 57 -9.46 4.82 -6.45
C SER A 57 -8.05 5.18 -5.97
N PHE A 58 -7.07 4.36 -6.28
CA PHE A 58 -5.69 4.60 -5.90
C PHE A 58 -4.75 4.46 -7.08
N SER A 59 -3.65 5.20 -7.03
CA SER A 59 -2.54 5.08 -7.97
C SER A 59 -1.24 5.50 -7.28
N GLY A 60 -0.12 4.93 -7.73
CA GLY A 60 1.16 5.31 -7.18
C GLY A 60 2.31 4.48 -7.70
N THR A 61 3.44 4.64 -7.04
CA THR A 61 4.68 3.95 -7.37
C THR A 61 5.29 3.32 -6.12
N ILE A 62 5.93 2.18 -6.33
CA ILE A 62 6.69 1.49 -5.29
C ILE A 62 8.11 1.33 -5.80
N VAL A 63 9.09 1.68 -4.99
CA VAL A 63 10.52 1.50 -5.27
C VAL A 63 11.17 0.66 -4.19
N GLY A 64 12.01 -0.28 -4.59
CA GLY A 64 12.88 -1.05 -3.71
C GLY A 64 14.35 -0.81 -4.07
N ARG A 65 15.21 -0.70 -3.06
CA ARG A 65 16.65 -0.51 -3.23
C ARG A 65 17.44 -1.36 -2.24
N GLU A 66 18.33 -2.15 -2.79
CA GLU A 66 19.30 -2.93 -2.02
C GLU A 66 20.28 -2.03 -1.27
N LYS A 67 20.76 -2.51 -0.12
CA LYS A 67 21.79 -1.82 0.66
C LYS A 67 23.08 -1.68 -0.16
N ALA A 68 23.62 -0.47 -0.25
CA ALA A 68 24.75 -0.14 -1.11
C ALA A 68 26.03 -0.98 -0.85
N SER A 69 26.20 -1.50 0.37
CA SER A 69 27.35 -2.38 0.69
C SER A 69 27.15 -3.83 0.23
N GLU A 70 25.95 -4.21 -0.23
CA GLU A 70 25.60 -5.56 -0.66
C GLU A 70 25.45 -5.65 -2.17
N GLY A 71 25.05 -4.54 -2.82
CA GLY A 71 24.89 -4.48 -4.25
C GLY A 71 24.25 -3.21 -4.76
N THR A 72 23.80 -3.25 -6.01
CA THR A 72 23.22 -2.10 -6.71
C THR A 72 21.79 -2.36 -7.18
N ASP A 73 21.20 -3.49 -6.83
CA ASP A 73 19.89 -3.88 -7.32
C ASP A 73 18.78 -2.93 -6.82
N CYS A 74 17.85 -2.67 -7.70
CA CYS A 74 16.65 -1.88 -7.41
C CYS A 74 15.50 -2.36 -8.28
N CYS A 75 14.29 -2.02 -7.86
CA CYS A 75 13.08 -2.28 -8.64
C CYS A 75 12.11 -1.12 -8.51
N ALA A 76 11.20 -1.02 -9.45
CA ALA A 76 10.10 -0.08 -9.39
C ALA A 76 8.84 -0.66 -10.04
N PHE A 77 7.71 -0.39 -9.40
CA PHE A 77 6.38 -0.78 -9.87
C PHE A 77 5.48 0.45 -9.91
N LYS A 78 4.63 0.53 -10.92
CA LYS A 78 3.49 1.44 -10.95
C LYS A 78 2.22 0.64 -10.68
N VAL A 79 1.38 1.13 -9.78
CA VAL A 79 0.14 0.48 -9.37
C VAL A 79 -1.04 1.41 -9.49
N GLU A 80 -2.21 0.85 -9.78
CA GLU A 80 -3.49 1.55 -9.79
C GLU A 80 -4.63 0.58 -9.52
N GLY A 81 -5.74 1.07 -9.02
CA GLY A 81 -6.89 0.21 -8.78
C GLY A 81 -8.05 0.89 -8.07
N LEU A 82 -9.04 0.06 -7.78
CA LEU A 82 -10.25 0.42 -7.05
C LEU A 82 -10.45 -0.57 -5.90
N ILE A 83 -10.60 -0.05 -4.69
CA ILE A 83 -10.90 -0.81 -3.49
C ILE A 83 -12.13 -0.21 -2.82
N ARG A 84 -13.01 -1.04 -2.25
CA ARG A 84 -14.22 -0.62 -1.56
C ARG A 84 -14.41 -1.37 -0.27
N ARG A 85 -15.16 -0.78 0.63
CA ARG A 85 -15.58 -1.38 1.90
C ARG A 85 -17.05 -1.03 2.16
N GLU A 86 -17.82 -2.03 2.55
CA GLU A 86 -19.20 -1.86 3.02
C GLU A 86 -19.23 -1.62 4.54
N GLY A 87 -20.17 -2.20 5.25
CA GLY A 87 -20.43 -1.94 6.67
C GLY A 87 -19.41 -2.49 7.68
N SER A 88 -18.40 -3.21 7.25
CA SER A 88 -17.38 -3.78 8.15
C SER A 88 -16.05 -4.04 7.43
N ALA A 89 -14.96 -4.20 8.18
CA ALA A 89 -13.64 -4.53 7.63
C ALA A 89 -13.66 -5.80 6.77
N GLY A 90 -14.41 -6.82 7.21
CA GLY A 90 -14.53 -8.09 6.48
C GLY A 90 -15.17 -7.98 5.09
N THR A 91 -15.83 -6.87 4.78
CA THR A 91 -16.45 -6.61 3.47
C THR A 91 -15.53 -5.86 2.51
N THR A 92 -14.27 -5.65 2.87
CA THR A 92 -13.29 -4.97 2.01
C THR A 92 -12.93 -5.81 0.80
N VAL A 93 -13.04 -5.24 -0.38
CA VAL A 93 -12.78 -5.91 -1.66
C VAL A 93 -11.88 -5.05 -2.54
N LEU A 94 -10.77 -5.62 -3.00
CA LEU A 94 -10.01 -5.07 -4.12
C LEU A 94 -10.77 -5.41 -5.40
N VAL A 95 -11.50 -4.43 -5.93
CA VAL A 95 -12.43 -4.64 -7.06
C VAL A 95 -11.66 -4.94 -8.33
N ASN A 96 -10.63 -4.16 -8.58
CA ASN A 96 -9.72 -4.34 -9.70
C ASN A 96 -8.39 -3.63 -9.43
N SER A 97 -7.32 -4.13 -10.02
CA SER A 97 -6.01 -3.49 -9.95
C SER A 97 -5.17 -3.82 -11.18
N ALA A 98 -4.23 -2.94 -11.47
CA ALA A 98 -3.21 -3.15 -12.49
C ALA A 98 -1.84 -2.80 -11.91
N THR A 99 -0.85 -3.59 -12.27
CA THR A 99 0.54 -3.37 -11.91
C THR A 99 1.38 -3.34 -13.17
N THR A 100 2.17 -2.27 -13.34
CA THR A 100 3.19 -2.19 -14.38
C THR A 100 4.55 -2.33 -13.74
N VAL A 101 5.32 -3.32 -14.16
CA VAL A 101 6.71 -3.47 -13.76
C VAL A 101 7.54 -2.48 -14.59
N LEU A 102 8.07 -1.45 -13.94
CA LEU A 102 8.95 -0.48 -14.59
C LEU A 102 10.36 -1.06 -14.73
N ASP A 103 10.85 -1.67 -13.66
CA ASP A 103 12.04 -2.53 -13.63
C ASP A 103 11.98 -3.46 -12.42
N ASN A 104 12.32 -4.72 -12.62
CA ASN A 104 12.47 -5.71 -11.55
C ASN A 104 13.45 -6.80 -11.96
N THR A 105 14.64 -6.38 -12.38
CA THR A 105 15.74 -7.30 -12.74
C THR A 105 16.06 -8.30 -11.61
N PRO A 106 16.07 -7.90 -10.30
CA PRO A 106 16.32 -8.85 -9.22
C PRO A 106 15.15 -9.82 -8.93
N SER A 107 14.02 -9.69 -9.60
CA SER A 107 12.82 -10.54 -9.41
C SER A 107 12.26 -10.53 -7.99
N TRP A 108 12.25 -9.38 -7.32
CA TRP A 108 11.62 -9.20 -6.01
C TRP A 108 10.09 -9.15 -6.14
N GLY A 109 9.41 -9.55 -5.07
CA GLY A 109 7.95 -9.66 -5.08
C GLY A 109 7.24 -8.38 -4.68
N MET A 110 6.07 -8.13 -5.31
CA MET A 110 5.12 -7.12 -4.89
C MET A 110 3.69 -7.63 -5.18
N ALA A 111 2.78 -7.45 -4.23
CA ALA A 111 1.39 -7.84 -4.36
C ALA A 111 0.45 -6.81 -3.75
N LEU A 112 -0.73 -6.66 -4.36
CA LEU A 112 -1.85 -5.86 -3.84
C LEU A 112 -2.96 -6.81 -3.38
N SER A 113 -3.55 -6.54 -2.23
CA SER A 113 -4.69 -7.32 -1.72
C SER A 113 -5.59 -6.47 -0.82
N ALA A 114 -6.83 -6.93 -0.63
CA ALA A 114 -7.69 -6.39 0.42
C ALA A 114 -7.31 -6.99 1.76
N ASP A 115 -7.05 -6.14 2.76
CA ASP A 115 -6.93 -6.56 4.15
C ASP A 115 -8.31 -6.58 4.79
N THR A 116 -8.94 -7.75 4.83
CA THR A 116 -10.28 -7.92 5.39
C THR A 116 -10.29 -7.97 6.93
N THR A 117 -9.15 -8.02 7.57
CA THR A 117 -9.03 -7.93 9.03
C THR A 117 -9.08 -6.47 9.48
N ASN A 118 -8.32 -5.61 8.82
CA ASN A 118 -8.19 -4.20 9.20
C ASN A 118 -9.05 -3.26 8.32
N GLY A 119 -9.51 -3.73 7.18
CA GLY A 119 -10.41 -2.96 6.30
C GLY A 119 -9.69 -1.99 5.38
N GLY A 120 -8.62 -2.41 4.73
CA GLY A 120 -7.81 -1.55 3.90
C GLY A 120 -7.12 -2.22 2.72
N LEU A 121 -6.28 -1.46 2.05
CA LEU A 121 -5.40 -1.95 0.99
C LEU A 121 -4.07 -2.39 1.61
N ALA A 122 -3.73 -3.66 1.46
CA ALA A 122 -2.42 -4.19 1.78
C ALA A 122 -1.52 -4.20 0.54
N ILE A 123 -0.36 -3.57 0.65
CA ILE A 123 0.72 -3.62 -0.33
C ILE A 123 1.82 -4.43 0.29
N THR A 124 2.07 -5.63 -0.23
CA THR A 124 3.04 -6.58 0.32
C THR A 124 4.25 -6.66 -0.59
N VAL A 125 5.43 -6.57 -0.01
CA VAL A 125 6.71 -6.71 -0.72
C VAL A 125 7.47 -7.93 -0.20
N THR A 126 8.20 -8.58 -1.09
CA THR A 126 9.01 -9.76 -0.77
C THR A 126 10.41 -9.53 -1.31
N GLY A 127 11.38 -9.52 -0.42
CA GLY A 127 12.79 -9.38 -0.78
C GLY A 127 13.44 -10.68 -1.22
N ALA A 128 14.72 -10.81 -0.94
CA ALA A 128 15.50 -11.99 -1.24
C ALA A 128 16.30 -12.45 -0.02
N SER A 129 16.70 -13.71 -0.01
CA SER A 129 17.51 -14.28 1.07
C SER A 129 18.79 -13.50 1.28
N SER A 130 19.10 -13.17 2.53
CA SER A 130 20.32 -12.45 2.93
C SER A 130 20.54 -11.11 2.23
N THR A 131 19.45 -10.45 1.80
CA THR A 131 19.50 -9.19 1.07
C THR A 131 18.71 -8.12 1.83
N ASN A 132 19.38 -7.04 2.20
CA ASN A 132 18.77 -5.91 2.89
C ASN A 132 18.21 -4.91 1.87
N ILE A 133 16.89 -4.74 1.85
CA ILE A 133 16.18 -3.88 0.90
C ILE A 133 15.33 -2.88 1.69
N ARG A 134 15.35 -1.62 1.29
CA ARG A 134 14.39 -0.61 1.73
C ARG A 134 13.37 -0.35 0.63
N TRP A 135 12.11 -0.25 1.07
CA TRP A 135 10.96 -0.08 0.20
C TRP A 135 10.21 1.18 0.56
N VAL A 136 9.81 1.94 -0.46
CA VAL A 136 8.96 3.12 -0.31
C VAL A 136 7.88 3.08 -1.37
N ALA A 137 6.64 3.36 -0.95
CA ALA A 137 5.51 3.59 -1.85
C ALA A 137 4.94 4.99 -1.60
N THR A 138 4.63 5.69 -2.67
CA THR A 138 3.80 6.90 -2.63
C THR A 138 2.50 6.61 -3.34
N ILE A 139 1.38 6.65 -2.61
CA ILE A 139 0.06 6.32 -3.11
C ILE A 139 -0.85 7.54 -3.02
N HIS A 140 -1.48 7.86 -4.16
CA HIS A 140 -2.52 8.89 -4.27
C HIS A 140 -3.89 8.21 -4.26
N THR A 141 -4.85 8.81 -3.57
CA THR A 141 -6.22 8.31 -3.50
C THR A 141 -7.23 9.37 -3.89
N SER A 142 -8.28 8.95 -4.59
CA SER A 142 -9.55 9.68 -4.68
C SER A 142 -10.56 8.88 -3.88
N GLU A 143 -11.21 9.52 -2.91
CA GLU A 143 -11.95 8.86 -1.85
C GLU A 143 -13.39 9.36 -1.80
N VAL A 144 -14.35 8.42 -1.82
CA VAL A 144 -15.77 8.73 -1.59
C VAL A 144 -16.31 7.85 -0.47
N THR A 145 -17.04 8.47 0.46
CA THR A 145 -17.76 7.79 1.53
C THR A 145 -19.24 8.18 1.44
N TYR A 146 -20.12 7.20 1.50
CA TYR A 146 -21.57 7.41 1.50
C TYR A 146 -22.11 7.05 2.88
N SER A 147 -22.22 8.05 3.70
CA SER A 147 -22.73 7.89 5.08
C SER A 147 -24.23 8.17 5.19
#